data_2ba45fbd2547e96e86dd97571e1c9c1d
#
_entry.id   2ba45fbd2547e96e86dd97571e1c9c1d
#
_cell.length_a   1.000
_cell.length_b   1.000
_cell.length_c   1.000
_cell.angle_alpha   90.00
_cell.angle_beta   90.00
_cell.angle_gamma   90.00
#
_symmetry.space_group_name_H-M   'P 1'
#
loop_
_entity.id
_entity.type
_entity.pdbx_description
1 polymer ?
#
loop_
_entity_poly.entity_id
_entity_poly.type
_entity_poly.pdbx_seq_one_letter_code
_entity_poly.pdbx_strand_id
1 'polypeptide(L)'
;MDVLSTTGYQRRPPHLVAEYKGFFADEGLEVRFHETTYAPDHNRGMAEGRWDFTLSSADTMIARTTSDGIDYLLFMQAEEGLSAYLIGQPEIESIERLRGKLLAGDPGDSNLDLIRKKILRHHGMDDNQYEIEIIGSSPKRLQAFLNGRVAAAMLTPPASDQALAAGGVLLANAEDYVPGWPLTCGWTLRRWLLEHHDLRVRFIRAWVAATDWLLMPRNRAETLELIMAKEGLNRNSAEQAYRKVVPQARINPAALNTVIELRKEMGVYKPPYDPPERFYDSSYWREAMKLEG
;
A
#
# COMPACT_ATOMS: atom_id res chain seq x y z
N MET A 1 -4.08 25.90 -15.66
CA MET A 1 -4.05 24.69 -14.81
C MET A 1 -2.62 24.48 -14.32
N ASP A 2 -2.48 24.31 -13.01
CA ASP A 2 -1.19 23.95 -12.45
C ASP A 2 -0.95 22.45 -12.62
N VAL A 3 0.31 22.08 -12.92
CA VAL A 3 0.68 20.68 -13.17
C VAL A 3 1.22 20.08 -11.88
N LEU A 4 0.67 18.93 -11.47
CA LEU A 4 1.17 18.08 -10.40
C LEU A 4 1.74 16.78 -10.99
N SER A 5 2.98 16.49 -10.70
CA SER A 5 3.65 15.25 -11.09
C SER A 5 3.61 14.26 -9.94
N THR A 6 2.84 13.17 -10.09
CA THR A 6 2.67 12.16 -9.05
C THR A 6 3.19 10.81 -9.50
N THR A 7 3.50 9.92 -8.54
CA THR A 7 3.94 8.56 -8.85
C THR A 7 3.27 7.53 -7.96
N GLY A 8 3.34 6.27 -8.36
CA GLY A 8 2.82 5.11 -7.63
C GLY A 8 2.90 3.86 -8.48
N TYR A 9 2.50 2.73 -7.93
CA TYR A 9 2.54 1.45 -8.65
C TYR A 9 1.34 1.23 -9.56
N GLN A 10 0.26 1.98 -9.35
CA GLN A 10 -0.99 1.89 -10.13
C GLN A 10 -1.88 3.06 -9.72
N ARG A 11 -2.76 3.54 -10.61
CA ARG A 11 -3.78 4.52 -10.26
C ARG A 11 -4.83 3.88 -9.35
N ARG A 12 -5.35 4.66 -8.42
CA ARG A 12 -6.35 4.19 -7.45
C ARG A 12 -7.75 4.65 -7.84
N PRO A 13 -8.81 3.98 -7.36
CA PRO A 13 -10.18 4.32 -7.76
C PRO A 13 -10.52 5.82 -7.64
N PRO A 14 -10.17 6.53 -6.54
CA PRO A 14 -10.41 7.97 -6.47
C PRO A 14 -9.64 8.78 -7.52
N HIS A 15 -8.41 8.37 -7.86
CA HIS A 15 -7.62 9.02 -8.92
C HIS A 15 -8.33 8.91 -10.28
N LEU A 16 -8.75 7.69 -10.63
CA LEU A 16 -9.45 7.43 -11.89
C LEU A 16 -10.76 8.22 -11.99
N VAL A 17 -11.50 8.29 -10.89
CA VAL A 17 -12.74 9.07 -10.82
C VAL A 17 -12.47 10.56 -10.91
N ALA A 18 -11.43 11.07 -10.22
CA ALA A 18 -11.06 12.48 -10.28
C ALA A 18 -10.67 12.92 -11.70
N GLU A 19 -9.94 12.08 -12.43
CA GLU A 19 -9.65 12.32 -13.85
C GLU A 19 -10.92 12.26 -14.71
N TYR A 20 -11.69 11.19 -14.60
CA TYR A 20 -12.83 10.91 -15.48
C TYR A 20 -13.98 11.90 -15.27
N LYS A 21 -14.24 12.32 -14.02
CA LYS A 21 -15.30 13.29 -13.68
C LYS A 21 -14.85 14.73 -13.70
N GLY A 22 -13.54 15.00 -13.89
CA GLY A 22 -13.01 16.34 -13.98
C GLY A 22 -12.74 17.03 -12.64
N PHE A 23 -12.79 16.33 -11.50
CA PHE A 23 -12.56 16.95 -10.20
C PHE A 23 -11.19 17.60 -10.04
N PHE A 24 -10.14 17.07 -10.72
CA PHE A 24 -8.84 17.75 -10.77
C PHE A 24 -8.94 19.06 -11.57
N ALA A 25 -9.62 19.03 -12.71
CA ALA A 25 -9.79 20.21 -13.55
C ALA A 25 -10.65 21.30 -12.86
N ASP A 26 -11.68 20.92 -12.10
CA ASP A 26 -12.52 21.84 -11.30
C ASP A 26 -11.67 22.60 -10.27
N GLU A 27 -10.63 21.95 -9.71
CA GLU A 27 -9.66 22.58 -8.83
C GLU A 27 -8.48 23.25 -9.58
N GLY A 28 -8.55 23.37 -10.91
CA GLY A 28 -7.52 23.97 -11.73
C GLY A 28 -6.21 23.17 -11.81
N LEU A 29 -6.26 21.85 -11.61
CA LEU A 29 -5.12 20.96 -11.61
C LEU A 29 -5.08 20.06 -12.84
N GLU A 30 -3.87 19.86 -13.38
CA GLU A 30 -3.51 18.77 -14.28
C GLU A 30 -2.62 17.79 -13.50
N VAL A 31 -3.14 16.60 -13.18
CA VAL A 31 -2.39 15.58 -12.41
C VAL A 31 -1.78 14.56 -13.38
N ARG A 32 -0.45 14.53 -13.47
CA ARG A 32 0.30 13.58 -14.29
C ARG A 32 0.76 12.43 -13.43
N PHE A 33 0.24 11.23 -13.68
CA PHE A 33 0.63 10.03 -12.95
C PHE A 33 1.74 9.27 -13.68
N HIS A 34 2.84 8.99 -12.97
CA HIS A 34 3.97 8.21 -13.44
C HIS A 34 3.98 6.86 -12.75
N GLU A 35 3.62 5.82 -13.48
CA GLU A 35 3.68 4.46 -12.94
C GLU A 35 5.11 4.03 -12.70
N THR A 36 5.36 3.39 -11.56
CA THR A 36 6.64 2.76 -11.23
C THR A 36 6.46 1.26 -11.05
N THR A 37 7.44 0.50 -11.52
CA THR A 37 7.46 -0.97 -11.37
C THR A 37 8.65 -1.45 -10.55
N TYR A 38 9.54 -0.52 -10.15
CA TYR A 38 10.78 -0.84 -9.46
C TYR A 38 10.98 0.04 -8.22
N ALA A 39 10.87 -0.56 -7.05
CA ALA A 39 10.89 0.17 -5.78
C ALA A 39 12.18 0.98 -5.52
N PRO A 40 13.40 0.52 -5.84
CA PRO A 40 14.60 1.34 -5.66
C PRO A 40 14.60 2.63 -6.49
N ASP A 41 14.10 2.60 -7.72
CA ASP A 41 14.00 3.81 -8.55
C ASP A 41 12.93 4.77 -8.04
N HIS A 42 11.78 4.23 -7.61
CA HIS A 42 10.74 4.99 -6.94
C HIS A 42 11.28 5.71 -5.70
N ASN A 43 11.95 4.99 -4.80
CA ASN A 43 12.47 5.54 -3.54
C ASN A 43 13.52 6.63 -3.81
N ARG A 44 14.45 6.39 -4.76
CA ARG A 44 15.45 7.37 -5.17
C ARG A 44 14.79 8.61 -5.77
N GLY A 45 13.86 8.44 -6.71
CA GLY A 45 13.17 9.55 -7.35
C GLY A 45 12.38 10.42 -6.38
N MET A 46 11.75 9.81 -5.36
CA MET A 46 11.08 10.56 -4.30
C MET A 46 12.08 11.34 -3.42
N ALA A 47 13.23 10.76 -3.09
CA ALA A 47 14.27 11.43 -2.31
C ALA A 47 14.87 12.63 -3.07
N GLU A 48 15.03 12.50 -4.38
CA GLU A 48 15.53 13.55 -5.30
C GLU A 48 14.48 14.63 -5.61
N GLY A 49 13.18 14.40 -5.26
CA GLY A 49 12.08 15.30 -5.61
C GLY A 49 11.74 15.29 -7.11
N ARG A 50 11.92 14.13 -7.77
CA ARG A 50 11.55 13.93 -9.18
C ARG A 50 10.06 14.08 -9.43
N TRP A 51 9.26 13.73 -8.43
CA TRP A 51 7.82 13.89 -8.41
C TRP A 51 7.40 14.69 -7.19
N ASP A 52 6.30 15.38 -7.29
CA ASP A 52 5.75 16.22 -6.23
C ASP A 52 5.37 15.38 -5.00
N PHE A 53 4.69 14.27 -5.24
CA PHE A 53 4.35 13.29 -4.20
C PHE A 53 4.08 11.91 -4.80
N THR A 54 3.97 10.92 -3.92
CA THR A 54 3.60 9.55 -4.31
C THR A 54 2.30 9.11 -3.65
N LEU A 55 1.64 8.16 -4.31
CA LEU A 55 0.51 7.39 -3.79
C LEU A 55 0.96 5.94 -3.60
N SER A 56 1.54 5.66 -2.43
CA SER A 56 2.10 4.34 -2.11
C SER A 56 2.04 4.02 -0.62
N SER A 57 2.61 2.88 -0.20
CA SER A 57 2.47 2.39 1.18
C SER A 57 3.10 3.33 2.20
N ALA A 58 2.38 3.56 3.32
CA ALA A 58 2.91 4.24 4.50
C ALA A 58 4.15 3.53 5.07
N ASP A 59 4.22 2.20 4.96
CA ASP A 59 5.38 1.41 5.39
C ASP A 59 6.66 1.84 4.68
N THR A 60 6.60 2.05 3.37
CA THR A 60 7.75 2.53 2.58
C THR A 60 8.22 3.90 3.09
N MET A 61 7.29 4.82 3.32
CA MET A 61 7.60 6.16 3.85
C MET A 61 8.28 6.06 5.23
N ILE A 62 7.69 5.31 6.16
CA ILE A 62 8.23 5.13 7.51
C ILE A 62 9.62 4.47 7.45
N ALA A 63 9.78 3.44 6.59
CA ALA A 63 11.07 2.80 6.38
C ALA A 63 12.15 3.81 5.95
N ARG A 64 11.89 4.57 4.91
CA ARG A 64 12.87 5.54 4.38
C ARG A 64 13.11 6.71 5.34
N THR A 65 12.09 7.13 6.09
CA THR A 65 12.27 8.16 7.13
C THR A 65 13.17 7.67 8.25
N THR A 66 12.96 6.44 8.73
CA THR A 66 13.68 5.90 9.90
C THR A 66 15.05 5.31 9.58
N SER A 67 15.24 4.79 8.36
CA SER A 67 16.50 4.16 7.95
C SER A 67 17.43 5.13 7.21
N ASP A 68 16.88 5.98 6.36
CA ASP A 68 17.67 6.85 5.48
C ASP A 68 17.71 8.31 5.98
N GLY A 69 16.95 8.63 7.04
CA GLY A 69 16.87 9.98 7.62
C GLY A 69 16.16 11.01 6.73
N ILE A 70 15.37 10.56 5.74
CA ILE A 70 14.67 11.46 4.81
C ILE A 70 13.41 12.00 5.50
N ASP A 71 13.22 13.32 5.47
CA ASP A 71 12.08 13.97 6.13
C ASP A 71 10.81 13.90 5.27
N TYR A 72 10.23 12.71 5.21
CA TYR A 72 8.92 12.49 4.59
C TYR A 72 7.77 12.75 5.57
N LEU A 73 6.62 13.12 5.00
CA LEU A 73 5.38 13.32 5.73
C LEU A 73 4.19 12.79 4.93
N LEU A 74 3.31 12.06 5.60
CA LEU A 74 2.06 11.57 5.08
C LEU A 74 0.97 12.63 5.31
N PHE A 75 0.22 12.97 4.26
CA PHE A 75 -0.79 14.03 4.29
C PHE A 75 -2.22 13.54 3.98
N MET A 76 -2.38 12.32 3.48
CA MET A 76 -3.69 11.67 3.25
C MET A 76 -3.55 10.15 3.21
N GLN A 77 -4.65 9.43 3.50
CA GLN A 77 -4.74 7.98 3.37
C GLN A 77 -5.82 7.61 2.36
N ALA A 78 -5.42 7.07 1.22
CA ALA A 78 -6.33 6.74 0.12
C ALA A 78 -6.98 5.37 0.26
N GLU A 79 -6.24 4.38 0.74
CA GLU A 79 -6.71 2.99 0.88
C GLU A 79 -6.23 2.37 2.20
N GLU A 80 -7.08 1.46 2.72
CA GLU A 80 -6.85 0.68 3.93
C GLU A 80 -7.07 -0.81 3.65
N GLY A 81 -6.35 -1.67 4.40
CA GLY A 81 -6.43 -3.12 4.26
C GLY A 81 -5.43 -3.70 3.25
N LEU A 82 -4.89 -4.85 3.57
CA LEU A 82 -3.86 -5.51 2.78
C LEU A 82 -4.33 -6.89 2.29
N SER A 83 -4.61 -7.03 1.00
CA SER A 83 -4.81 -8.34 0.39
C SER A 83 -3.46 -9.02 0.16
N ALA A 84 -2.96 -9.72 1.16
CA ALA A 84 -1.76 -10.55 1.08
C ALA A 84 -2.00 -11.85 1.85
N TYR A 85 -1.58 -12.96 1.27
CA TYR A 85 -1.91 -14.29 1.74
C TYR A 85 -0.65 -15.14 1.81
N LEU A 86 -0.45 -15.85 2.93
CA LEU A 86 0.52 -16.92 3.02
C LEU A 86 -0.12 -18.18 2.46
N ILE A 87 0.39 -18.67 1.34
CA ILE A 87 -0.14 -19.84 0.64
C ILE A 87 0.92 -20.93 0.62
N GLY A 88 0.55 -22.13 1.11
CA GLY A 88 1.37 -23.34 1.11
C GLY A 88 1.10 -24.24 -0.08
N GLN A 89 2.06 -25.12 -0.40
CA GLN A 89 1.86 -26.23 -1.34
C GLN A 89 0.70 -27.14 -0.86
N PRO A 90 0.07 -27.95 -1.74
CA PRO A 90 -1.08 -28.77 -1.37
C PRO A 90 -0.88 -29.69 -0.17
N GLU A 91 0.36 -30.17 0.06
CA GLU A 91 0.73 -31.01 1.19
C GLU A 91 1.00 -30.21 2.50
N ILE A 92 1.06 -28.88 2.43
CA ILE A 92 1.29 -27.99 3.57
C ILE A 92 -0.07 -27.50 4.10
N GLU A 93 -0.66 -28.27 4.98
CA GLU A 93 -2.02 -28.02 5.48
C GLU A 93 -2.07 -27.04 6.67
N SER A 94 -0.92 -26.73 7.29
CA SER A 94 -0.84 -25.78 8.40
C SER A 94 0.52 -25.06 8.43
N ILE A 95 0.57 -23.96 9.17
CA ILE A 95 1.80 -23.17 9.32
C ILE A 95 2.91 -23.98 9.98
N GLU A 96 2.57 -24.84 10.96
CA GLU A 96 3.55 -25.66 11.67
C GLU A 96 4.33 -26.62 10.76
N ARG A 97 3.70 -27.05 9.64
CA ARG A 97 4.36 -27.89 8.62
C ARG A 97 5.41 -27.17 7.79
N LEU A 98 5.54 -25.85 7.95
CA LEU A 98 6.60 -25.05 7.32
C LEU A 98 7.97 -25.19 8.02
N ARG A 99 8.07 -25.86 9.18
CA ARG A 99 9.35 -26.07 9.86
C ARG A 99 10.34 -26.81 8.96
N GLY A 100 11.55 -26.25 8.85
CA GLY A 100 12.62 -26.79 8.00
C GLY A 100 12.36 -26.69 6.49
N LYS A 101 11.33 -25.95 6.08
CA LYS A 101 10.99 -25.76 4.67
C LYS A 101 11.57 -24.48 4.11
N LEU A 102 11.76 -24.48 2.78
CA LEU A 102 12.16 -23.29 2.03
C LEU A 102 10.91 -22.50 1.62
N LEU A 103 10.85 -21.21 1.99
CA LEU A 103 9.78 -20.29 1.66
C LEU A 103 10.27 -19.20 0.69
N ALA A 104 9.38 -18.72 -0.15
CA ALA A 104 9.64 -17.55 -0.99
C ALA A 104 9.59 -16.27 -0.15
N GLY A 105 10.67 -15.48 -0.21
CA GLY A 105 10.81 -14.21 0.47
C GLY A 105 10.83 -13.00 -0.46
N ASP A 106 10.62 -11.86 0.14
CA ASP A 106 10.86 -10.51 -0.39
C ASP A 106 12.08 -9.91 0.34
N PRO A 107 12.69 -8.81 -0.12
CA PRO A 107 13.75 -8.16 0.66
C PRO A 107 13.37 -7.97 2.14
N GLY A 108 14.30 -8.22 3.03
CA GLY A 108 14.05 -8.48 4.47
C GLY A 108 13.52 -7.31 5.30
N ASP A 109 13.37 -6.11 4.72
CA ASP A 109 12.73 -4.93 5.32
C ASP A 109 11.42 -4.53 4.62
N SER A 110 10.96 -5.33 3.65
CA SER A 110 9.67 -5.09 2.98
C SER A 110 8.50 -5.42 3.89
N ASN A 111 7.37 -4.74 3.70
CA ASN A 111 6.15 -5.00 4.46
C ASN A 111 5.73 -6.48 4.41
N LEU A 112 5.78 -7.11 3.23
CA LEU A 112 5.37 -8.50 3.08
C LEU A 112 6.30 -9.47 3.82
N ASP A 113 7.60 -9.20 3.88
CA ASP A 113 8.54 -10.02 4.64
C ASP A 113 8.33 -9.86 6.15
N LEU A 114 8.14 -8.61 6.63
CA LEU A 114 7.86 -8.34 8.04
C LEU A 114 6.53 -8.99 8.49
N ILE A 115 5.49 -8.91 7.65
CA ILE A 115 4.19 -9.53 7.94
C ILE A 115 4.30 -11.06 7.94
N ARG A 116 5.03 -11.66 7.01
CA ARG A 116 5.30 -13.11 7.01
C ARG A 116 5.97 -13.52 8.33
N LYS A 117 6.99 -12.80 8.77
CA LYS A 117 7.65 -13.05 10.06
C LYS A 117 6.66 -12.95 11.22
N LYS A 118 5.82 -11.90 11.24
CA LYS A 118 4.79 -11.75 12.27
C LYS A 118 3.82 -12.93 12.30
N ILE A 119 3.34 -13.37 11.14
CA ILE A 119 2.46 -14.54 11.02
C ILE A 119 3.15 -15.78 11.60
N LEU A 120 4.37 -16.09 11.14
CA LEU A 120 5.10 -17.29 11.57
C LEU A 120 5.41 -17.27 13.07
N ARG A 121 5.86 -16.14 13.61
CA ARG A 121 6.12 -15.97 15.06
C ARG A 121 4.85 -16.11 15.91
N HIS A 122 3.70 -15.62 15.42
CA HIS A 122 2.41 -15.81 16.09
C HIS A 122 2.05 -17.30 16.27
N HIS A 123 2.50 -18.15 15.33
CA HIS A 123 2.34 -19.61 15.37
C HIS A 123 3.56 -20.32 15.99
N GLY A 124 4.38 -19.61 16.77
CA GLY A 124 5.52 -20.19 17.50
C GLY A 124 6.66 -20.68 16.59
N MET A 125 6.83 -20.02 15.45
CA MET A 125 7.90 -20.34 14.49
C MET A 125 8.88 -19.17 14.36
N ASP A 126 10.08 -19.34 14.91
CA ASP A 126 11.16 -18.36 14.84
C ASP A 126 11.89 -18.41 13.49
N ASP A 127 12.61 -17.33 13.17
CA ASP A 127 13.27 -17.12 11.88
C ASP A 127 14.33 -18.18 11.53
N ASN A 128 14.86 -18.93 12.51
CA ASN A 128 15.82 -20.02 12.32
C ASN A 128 15.16 -21.38 12.09
N GLN A 129 13.85 -21.47 12.05
CA GLN A 129 13.11 -22.73 11.92
C GLN A 129 12.57 -22.97 10.49
N TYR A 130 12.91 -22.11 9.55
CA TYR A 130 12.60 -22.23 8.13
C TYR A 130 13.69 -21.54 7.30
N GLU A 131 13.77 -21.83 6.02
CA GLU A 131 14.70 -21.20 5.09
C GLU A 131 13.97 -20.20 4.20
N ILE A 132 14.67 -19.12 3.78
CA ILE A 132 14.13 -18.09 2.90
C ILE A 132 14.96 -17.97 1.65
N GLU A 133 14.32 -18.03 0.51
CA GLU A 133 14.88 -17.61 -0.76
C GLU A 133 14.30 -16.25 -1.17
N ILE A 134 15.15 -15.23 -1.28
CA ILE A 134 14.77 -13.91 -1.74
C ILE A 134 14.51 -13.94 -3.25
N ILE A 135 13.22 -13.93 -3.63
CA ILE A 135 12.78 -14.03 -5.03
C ILE A 135 12.29 -12.69 -5.55
N GLY A 136 11.78 -11.82 -4.67
CA GLY A 136 11.27 -10.48 -4.99
C GLY A 136 9.76 -10.45 -5.26
N SER A 137 9.32 -9.92 -6.40
CA SER A 137 7.90 -9.60 -6.63
C SER A 137 6.94 -10.79 -6.56
N SER A 138 5.67 -10.52 -6.23
CA SER A 138 4.62 -11.56 -6.09
C SER A 138 4.47 -12.45 -7.33
N PRO A 139 4.53 -11.95 -8.59
CA PRO A 139 4.54 -12.82 -9.76
C PRO A 139 5.74 -13.78 -9.83
N LYS A 140 6.94 -13.32 -9.43
CA LYS A 140 8.13 -14.18 -9.39
C LYS A 140 8.01 -15.25 -8.32
N ARG A 141 7.50 -14.90 -7.13
CA ARG A 141 7.22 -15.87 -6.05
C ARG A 141 6.18 -16.89 -6.47
N LEU A 142 5.14 -16.47 -7.22
CA LEU A 142 4.16 -17.40 -7.78
C LEU A 142 4.82 -18.42 -8.72
N GLN A 143 5.72 -17.99 -9.60
CA GLN A 143 6.41 -18.93 -10.50
C GLN A 143 7.24 -19.96 -9.72
N ALA A 144 7.96 -19.53 -8.68
CA ALA A 144 8.70 -20.44 -7.81
C ALA A 144 7.76 -21.42 -7.08
N PHE A 145 6.61 -20.95 -6.64
CA PHE A 145 5.57 -21.76 -6.00
C PHE A 145 4.98 -22.79 -6.97
N LEU A 146 4.55 -22.39 -8.16
CA LEU A 146 3.96 -23.30 -9.16
C LEU A 146 4.96 -24.35 -9.65
N ASN A 147 6.24 -24.06 -9.65
CA ASN A 147 7.31 -24.99 -9.99
C ASN A 147 7.70 -25.93 -8.82
N GLY A 148 7.03 -25.86 -7.67
CA GLY A 148 7.35 -26.68 -6.50
C GLY A 148 8.70 -26.35 -5.84
N ARG A 149 9.31 -25.21 -6.18
CA ARG A 149 10.63 -24.79 -5.67
C ARG A 149 10.58 -24.36 -4.22
N VAL A 150 9.46 -23.84 -3.75
CA VAL A 150 9.24 -23.35 -2.39
C VAL A 150 7.98 -23.99 -1.80
N ALA A 151 8.00 -24.24 -0.49
CA ALA A 151 6.88 -24.83 0.23
C ALA A 151 5.73 -23.84 0.49
N ALA A 152 6.03 -22.55 0.59
CA ALA A 152 5.02 -21.50 0.73
C ALA A 152 5.54 -20.15 0.21
N ALA A 153 4.58 -19.24 -0.04
CA ALA A 153 4.87 -17.87 -0.46
C ALA A 153 3.83 -16.89 0.09
N MET A 154 4.29 -15.68 0.47
CA MET A 154 3.39 -14.53 0.62
C MET A 154 3.04 -13.98 -0.76
N LEU A 155 1.75 -14.00 -1.12
CA LEU A 155 1.28 -13.59 -2.44
C LEU A 155 0.16 -12.55 -2.31
N THR A 156 0.10 -11.65 -3.28
CA THR A 156 -0.98 -10.69 -3.46
C THR A 156 -1.75 -11.00 -4.74
N PRO A 157 -3.03 -10.62 -4.89
CA PRO A 157 -3.77 -10.78 -6.13
C PRO A 157 -3.07 -10.05 -7.31
N PRO A 158 -3.12 -10.62 -8.53
CA PRO A 158 -3.81 -11.86 -8.90
C PRO A 158 -2.98 -13.15 -8.65
N ALA A 159 -1.72 -13.04 -8.17
CA ALA A 159 -0.85 -14.20 -7.98
C ALA A 159 -1.37 -15.16 -6.91
N SER A 160 -1.97 -14.64 -5.83
CA SER A 160 -2.61 -15.45 -4.79
C SER A 160 -3.77 -16.29 -5.36
N ASP A 161 -4.60 -15.68 -6.20
CA ASP A 161 -5.75 -16.37 -6.80
C ASP A 161 -5.29 -17.53 -7.70
N GLN A 162 -4.19 -17.30 -8.45
CA GLN A 162 -3.59 -18.33 -9.30
C GLN A 162 -2.98 -19.47 -8.49
N ALA A 163 -2.31 -19.18 -7.37
CA ALA A 163 -1.75 -20.20 -6.50
C ALA A 163 -2.85 -21.08 -5.87
N LEU A 164 -3.94 -20.45 -5.41
CA LEU A 164 -5.10 -21.18 -4.86
C LEU A 164 -5.80 -22.04 -5.94
N ALA A 165 -5.96 -21.50 -7.16
CA ALA A 165 -6.52 -22.25 -8.28
C ALA A 165 -5.66 -23.46 -8.70
N ALA A 166 -4.34 -23.39 -8.44
CA ALA A 166 -3.42 -24.50 -8.68
C ALA A 166 -3.38 -25.53 -7.52
N GLY A 167 -4.29 -25.42 -6.53
CA GLY A 167 -4.39 -26.34 -5.41
C GLY A 167 -3.62 -25.90 -4.15
N GLY A 168 -3.06 -24.70 -4.14
CA GLY A 168 -2.40 -24.15 -2.95
C GLY A 168 -3.36 -24.02 -1.77
N VAL A 169 -2.84 -24.15 -0.56
CA VAL A 169 -3.60 -24.06 0.71
C VAL A 169 -3.43 -22.66 1.30
N LEU A 170 -4.52 -21.97 1.58
CA LEU A 170 -4.49 -20.71 2.32
C LEU A 170 -4.10 -20.97 3.78
N LEU A 171 -2.89 -20.59 4.17
CA LEU A 171 -2.38 -20.76 5.53
C LEU A 171 -2.71 -19.57 6.43
N ALA A 172 -2.63 -18.35 5.90
CA ALA A 172 -2.96 -17.13 6.64
C ALA A 172 -3.35 -15.98 5.70
N ASN A 173 -4.26 -15.12 6.19
CA ASN A 173 -4.56 -13.81 5.62
C ASN A 173 -3.82 -12.73 6.42
N ALA A 174 -3.06 -11.88 5.78
CA ALA A 174 -2.30 -10.80 6.43
C ALA A 174 -3.20 -9.86 7.24
N GLU A 175 -4.43 -9.61 6.79
CA GLU A 175 -5.40 -8.72 7.46
C GLU A 175 -5.73 -9.16 8.90
N ASP A 176 -5.65 -10.48 9.19
CA ASP A 176 -5.92 -11.02 10.53
C ASP A 176 -4.79 -10.66 11.53
N TYR A 177 -3.60 -10.31 11.04
CA TYR A 177 -2.41 -10.02 11.85
C TYR A 177 -2.03 -8.52 11.85
N VAL A 178 -2.43 -7.80 10.82
CA VAL A 178 -2.16 -6.37 10.64
C VAL A 178 -3.43 -5.67 10.12
N PRO A 179 -4.52 -5.65 10.90
CA PRO A 179 -5.80 -5.10 10.46
C PRO A 179 -5.68 -3.62 10.14
N GLY A 180 -6.44 -3.18 9.13
CA GLY A 180 -6.49 -1.78 8.74
C GLY A 180 -5.17 -1.24 8.18
N TRP A 181 -4.34 -2.06 7.58
CA TRP A 181 -3.04 -1.65 7.03
C TRP A 181 -3.16 -0.44 6.10
N PRO A 182 -2.41 0.68 6.32
CA PRO A 182 -2.48 1.87 5.50
C PRO A 182 -1.78 1.62 4.15
N LEU A 183 -2.52 1.00 3.23
CA LEU A 183 -2.01 0.42 1.99
C LEU A 183 -1.51 1.47 1.02
N THR A 184 -2.35 2.49 0.75
CA THR A 184 -2.01 3.58 -0.15
C THR A 184 -2.24 4.90 0.56
N CYS A 185 -1.17 5.67 0.67
CA CYS A 185 -1.17 6.99 1.28
C CYS A 185 -0.51 8.00 0.36
N GLY A 186 -0.93 9.25 0.44
CA GLY A 186 -0.23 10.38 -0.16
C GLY A 186 0.87 10.84 0.77
N TRP A 187 2.14 10.79 0.33
CA TRP A 187 3.27 11.26 1.09
C TRP A 187 4.36 11.84 0.20
N THR A 188 5.12 12.75 0.77
CA THR A 188 6.22 13.44 0.08
C THR A 188 7.21 14.03 1.09
N LEU A 189 8.22 14.73 0.61
CA LEU A 189 9.12 15.53 1.44
C LEU A 189 8.33 16.61 2.19
N ARG A 190 8.53 16.73 3.51
CA ARG A 190 7.87 17.74 4.34
C ARG A 190 8.04 19.14 3.79
N ARG A 191 9.24 19.48 3.28
CA ARG A 191 9.51 20.78 2.67
C ARG A 191 8.57 21.09 1.50
N TRP A 192 8.28 20.10 0.65
CA TRP A 192 7.37 20.29 -0.48
C TRP A 192 5.96 20.66 -0.01
N LEU A 193 5.46 19.99 1.03
CA LEU A 193 4.15 20.28 1.60
C LEU A 193 4.06 21.70 2.19
N LEU A 194 5.16 22.22 2.75
CA LEU A 194 5.22 23.58 3.30
C LEU A 194 5.30 24.63 2.19
N GLU A 195 6.01 24.35 1.12
CA GLU A 195 6.24 25.28 0.00
C GLU A 195 5.03 25.35 -0.97
N HIS A 196 4.25 24.26 -1.08
CA HIS A 196 3.16 24.13 -2.07
C HIS A 196 1.79 24.02 -1.42
N HIS A 197 1.49 24.90 -0.48
CA HIS A 197 0.24 24.93 0.29
C HIS A 197 -1.00 24.85 -0.57
N ASP A 198 -1.14 25.73 -1.54
CA ASP A 198 -2.33 25.82 -2.39
C ASP A 198 -2.53 24.55 -3.25
N LEU A 199 -1.46 24.03 -3.83
CA LEU A 199 -1.51 22.81 -4.66
C LEU A 199 -1.98 21.59 -3.86
N ARG A 200 -1.47 21.40 -2.64
CA ARG A 200 -1.86 20.26 -1.79
C ARG A 200 -3.33 20.37 -1.34
N VAL A 201 -3.81 21.58 -1.00
CA VAL A 201 -5.19 21.83 -0.59
C VAL A 201 -6.15 21.48 -1.71
N ARG A 202 -5.89 22.00 -2.91
CA ARG A 202 -6.71 21.74 -4.11
C ARG A 202 -6.69 20.25 -4.48
N PHE A 203 -5.52 19.59 -4.38
CA PHE A 203 -5.43 18.15 -4.64
C PHE A 203 -6.26 17.32 -3.64
N ILE A 204 -6.16 17.62 -2.34
CA ILE A 204 -6.95 16.92 -1.30
C ILE A 204 -8.45 17.11 -1.56
N ARG A 205 -8.89 18.32 -1.89
CA ARG A 205 -10.30 18.62 -2.19
C ARG A 205 -10.82 17.83 -3.39
N ALA A 206 -10.08 17.83 -4.50
CA ALA A 206 -10.42 17.05 -5.68
C ALA A 206 -10.49 15.55 -5.37
N TRP A 207 -9.55 15.04 -4.57
CA TRP A 207 -9.52 13.64 -4.15
C TRP A 207 -10.71 13.28 -3.26
N VAL A 208 -11.04 14.13 -2.30
CA VAL A 208 -12.20 13.93 -1.41
C VAL A 208 -13.50 13.96 -2.22
N ALA A 209 -13.68 14.93 -3.12
CA ALA A 209 -14.84 14.98 -3.99
C ALA A 209 -14.99 13.71 -4.84
N ALA A 210 -13.90 13.19 -5.40
CA ALA A 210 -13.90 11.94 -6.14
C ALA A 210 -14.25 10.74 -5.25
N THR A 211 -13.72 10.71 -4.03
CA THR A 211 -13.98 9.64 -3.04
C THR A 211 -15.46 9.65 -2.62
N ASP A 212 -16.01 10.82 -2.30
CA ASP A 212 -17.41 10.95 -1.92
C ASP A 212 -18.34 10.56 -3.08
N TRP A 213 -17.99 10.96 -4.31
CA TRP A 213 -18.76 10.58 -5.49
C TRP A 213 -18.76 9.06 -5.71
N LEU A 214 -17.58 8.40 -5.70
CA LEU A 214 -17.49 6.97 -5.97
C LEU A 214 -18.16 6.11 -4.90
N LEU A 215 -18.18 6.57 -3.64
CA LEU A 215 -18.81 5.83 -2.53
C LEU A 215 -20.34 6.00 -2.50
N MET A 216 -20.92 6.88 -3.30
CA MET A 216 -22.38 6.94 -3.43
C MET A 216 -22.90 5.63 -4.06
N PRO A 217 -23.90 4.95 -3.45
CA PRO A 217 -24.39 3.66 -3.96
C PRO A 217 -24.81 3.68 -5.43
N ARG A 218 -25.40 4.78 -5.90
CA ARG A 218 -25.83 4.97 -7.29
C ARG A 218 -24.66 5.01 -8.29
N ASN A 219 -23.46 5.36 -7.86
CA ASN A 219 -22.27 5.50 -8.71
C ASN A 219 -21.38 4.25 -8.70
N ARG A 220 -21.73 3.24 -7.87
CA ARG A 220 -20.90 2.05 -7.68
C ARG A 220 -20.67 1.26 -8.97
N ALA A 221 -21.72 1.06 -9.75
CA ALA A 221 -21.61 0.31 -11.00
C ALA A 221 -20.67 1.00 -11.99
N GLU A 222 -20.85 2.31 -12.20
CA GLU A 222 -19.98 3.13 -13.07
C GLU A 222 -18.53 3.14 -12.57
N THR A 223 -18.32 3.23 -11.26
CA THR A 223 -16.97 3.17 -10.67
C THR A 223 -16.28 1.85 -10.96
N LEU A 224 -16.97 0.71 -10.79
CA LEU A 224 -16.40 -0.60 -11.06
C LEU A 224 -16.07 -0.79 -12.55
N GLU A 225 -16.93 -0.33 -13.44
CA GLU A 225 -16.68 -0.35 -14.89
C GLU A 225 -15.45 0.50 -15.25
N LEU A 226 -15.32 1.69 -14.66
CA LEU A 226 -14.17 2.55 -14.85
C LEU A 226 -12.86 1.88 -14.39
N ILE A 227 -12.85 1.28 -13.20
CA ILE A 227 -11.69 0.55 -12.66
C ILE A 227 -11.29 -0.60 -13.58
N MET A 228 -12.26 -1.42 -14.00
CA MET A 228 -12.02 -2.56 -14.91
C MET A 228 -11.45 -2.08 -16.24
N ALA A 229 -12.03 -1.04 -16.83
CA ALA A 229 -11.63 -0.54 -18.14
C ALA A 229 -10.25 0.14 -18.14
N LYS A 230 -9.90 0.85 -17.08
CA LYS A 230 -8.67 1.65 -17.03
C LYS A 230 -7.46 0.89 -16.47
N GLU A 231 -7.70 -0.07 -15.56
CA GLU A 231 -6.61 -0.83 -14.91
C GLU A 231 -6.58 -2.30 -15.37
N GLY A 232 -7.45 -2.70 -16.31
CA GLY A 232 -7.47 -4.07 -16.83
C GLY A 232 -7.85 -5.14 -15.78
N LEU A 233 -8.55 -4.73 -14.70
CA LEU A 233 -8.91 -5.62 -13.61
C LEU A 233 -10.17 -6.40 -13.94
N ASN A 234 -10.27 -7.65 -13.48
CA ASN A 234 -11.53 -8.37 -13.44
C ASN A 234 -12.45 -7.78 -12.36
N ARG A 235 -13.75 -8.18 -12.39
CA ARG A 235 -14.76 -7.65 -11.48
C ARG A 235 -14.41 -7.88 -10.00
N ASN A 236 -13.90 -9.05 -9.63
CA ASN A 236 -13.55 -9.35 -8.25
C ASN A 236 -12.42 -8.44 -7.75
N SER A 237 -11.38 -8.25 -8.54
CA SER A 237 -10.27 -7.36 -8.22
C SER A 237 -10.69 -5.88 -8.16
N ALA A 238 -11.61 -5.45 -9.04
CA ALA A 238 -12.18 -4.11 -9.00
C ALA A 238 -13.03 -3.88 -7.74
N GLU A 239 -13.83 -4.87 -7.31
CA GLU A 239 -14.58 -4.87 -6.06
C GLU A 239 -13.66 -4.77 -4.84
N GLN A 240 -12.55 -5.50 -4.83
CA GLN A 240 -11.56 -5.43 -3.76
C GLN A 240 -10.91 -4.04 -3.70
N ALA A 241 -10.53 -3.46 -4.84
CA ALA A 241 -9.98 -2.10 -4.90
C ALA A 241 -10.99 -1.05 -4.39
N TYR A 242 -12.25 -1.17 -4.81
CA TYR A 242 -13.33 -0.30 -4.35
C TYR A 242 -13.52 -0.34 -2.82
N ARG A 243 -13.53 -1.54 -2.23
CA ARG A 243 -13.76 -1.72 -0.78
C ARG A 243 -12.65 -1.16 0.11
N LYS A 244 -11.44 -0.98 -0.42
CA LYS A 244 -10.29 -0.45 0.30
C LYS A 244 -10.26 1.06 0.37
N VAL A 245 -11.09 1.74 -0.40
CA VAL A 245 -11.10 3.20 -0.44
C VAL A 245 -11.49 3.77 0.92
N VAL A 246 -10.61 4.61 1.46
CA VAL A 246 -10.84 5.31 2.73
C VAL A 246 -11.76 6.51 2.47
N PRO A 247 -12.93 6.59 3.14
CA PRO A 247 -13.82 7.73 3.03
C PRO A 247 -13.09 9.04 3.31
N GLN A 248 -13.28 10.03 2.41
CA GLN A 248 -12.66 11.35 2.51
C GLN A 248 -11.12 11.35 2.62
N ALA A 249 -10.45 10.23 2.34
CA ALA A 249 -9.00 10.07 2.43
C ALA A 249 -8.40 10.46 3.80
N ARG A 250 -9.15 10.28 4.88
CA ARG A 250 -8.72 10.60 6.24
C ARG A 250 -7.63 9.66 6.72
N ILE A 251 -6.59 10.24 7.33
CA ILE A 251 -5.55 9.47 7.99
C ILE A 251 -6.13 8.73 9.19
N ASN A 252 -5.82 7.43 9.30
CA ASN A 252 -6.11 6.61 10.46
C ASN A 252 -4.83 6.45 11.31
N PRO A 253 -4.67 7.19 12.43
CA PRO A 253 -3.46 7.10 13.26
C PRO A 253 -3.23 5.69 13.83
N ALA A 254 -4.30 4.94 14.14
CA ALA A 254 -4.18 3.60 14.67
C ALA A 254 -3.57 2.64 13.62
N ALA A 255 -3.96 2.79 12.35
CA ALA A 255 -3.38 2.02 11.25
C ALA A 255 -1.88 2.33 11.05
N LEU A 256 -1.48 3.59 11.16
CA LEU A 256 -0.06 3.97 11.12
C LEU A 256 0.73 3.38 12.29
N ASN A 257 0.15 3.36 13.50
CA ASN A 257 0.77 2.71 14.66
C ASN A 257 1.00 1.22 14.41
N THR A 258 0.10 0.51 13.74
CA THR A 258 0.30 -0.89 13.36
C THR A 258 1.58 -1.08 12.55
N VAL A 259 1.86 -0.19 11.59
CA VAL A 259 3.10 -0.22 10.80
C VAL A 259 4.32 0.06 11.68
N ILE A 260 4.27 1.10 12.49
CA ILE A 260 5.37 1.52 13.36
C ILE A 260 5.74 0.38 14.33
N GLU A 261 4.74 -0.18 15.01
CA GLU A 261 4.95 -1.26 15.97
C GLU A 261 5.45 -2.55 15.30
N LEU A 262 4.95 -2.91 14.12
CA LEU A 262 5.50 -4.03 13.36
C LEU A 262 6.99 -3.83 13.05
N ARG A 263 7.38 -2.62 12.61
CA ARG A 263 8.78 -2.34 12.29
C ARG A 263 9.69 -2.35 13.52
N LYS A 264 9.20 -1.90 14.69
CA LYS A 264 9.90 -2.01 15.98
C LYS A 264 10.02 -3.47 16.41
N GLU A 265 8.92 -4.23 16.40
CA GLU A 265 8.85 -5.66 16.76
C GLU A 265 9.83 -6.49 15.94
N MET A 266 9.96 -6.20 14.64
CA MET A 266 10.88 -6.89 13.73
C MET A 266 12.32 -6.35 13.78
N GLY A 267 12.60 -5.33 14.61
CA GLY A 267 13.94 -4.79 14.82
C GLY A 267 14.51 -3.98 13.64
N VAL A 268 13.67 -3.62 12.66
CA VAL A 268 14.07 -2.81 11.49
C VAL A 268 13.87 -1.30 11.71
N TYR A 269 13.11 -0.92 12.73
CA TYR A 269 13.12 0.43 13.29
C TYR A 269 13.76 0.38 14.68
N LYS A 270 14.90 1.04 14.83
CA LYS A 270 15.72 1.02 16.06
C LYS A 270 15.56 2.32 16.86
N PRO A 271 15.74 2.27 18.20
CA PRO A 271 15.70 3.48 19.02
C PRO A 271 16.84 4.48 18.65
N PRO A 272 16.67 5.78 18.91
CA PRO A 272 15.48 6.37 19.54
C PRO A 272 14.25 6.35 18.64
N TYR A 273 13.06 6.15 19.23
CA TYR A 273 11.81 6.11 18.48
C TYR A 273 11.15 7.48 18.44
N ASP A 274 10.78 7.92 17.25
CA ASP A 274 9.96 9.11 17.07
C ASP A 274 8.51 8.87 17.53
N PRO A 275 7.81 9.92 17.99
CA PRO A 275 6.37 9.82 18.21
C PRO A 275 5.64 9.62 16.87
N PRO A 276 4.48 8.91 16.86
CA PRO A 276 3.75 8.63 15.62
C PRO A 276 3.40 9.87 14.79
N GLU A 277 3.16 10.99 15.44
CA GLU A 277 2.84 12.30 14.83
C GLU A 277 4.00 12.87 14.01
N ARG A 278 5.21 12.32 14.15
CA ARG A 278 6.35 12.64 13.29
C ARG A 278 6.09 12.27 11.83
N PHE A 279 5.28 11.24 11.58
CA PHE A 279 5.11 10.62 10.28
C PHE A 279 3.90 11.15 9.49
N TYR A 280 2.96 11.86 10.12
CA TYR A 280 1.76 12.37 9.45
C TYR A 280 1.31 13.73 9.96
N ASP A 281 0.53 14.44 9.14
CA ASP A 281 -0.15 15.66 9.54
C ASP A 281 -1.58 15.72 8.98
N SER A 282 -2.56 15.57 9.89
CA SER A 282 -3.98 15.66 9.55
C SER A 282 -4.49 17.11 9.42
N SER A 283 -3.67 18.13 9.73
CA SER A 283 -4.07 19.52 9.59
C SER A 283 -4.33 19.89 8.14
N TYR A 284 -3.57 19.33 7.21
CA TYR A 284 -3.73 19.57 5.77
C TYR A 284 -5.11 19.17 5.23
N TRP A 285 -5.64 18.03 5.74
CA TRP A 285 -7.00 17.62 5.41
C TRP A 285 -8.04 18.60 6.00
N ARG A 286 -7.90 18.97 7.29
CA ARG A 286 -8.80 19.92 7.94
C ARG A 286 -8.80 21.27 7.26
N GLU A 287 -7.66 21.71 6.79
CA GLU A 287 -7.48 22.95 6.05
C GLU A 287 -8.21 22.89 4.69
N ALA A 288 -8.00 21.82 3.94
CA ALA A 288 -8.68 21.61 2.67
C ALA A 288 -10.21 21.65 2.81
N MET A 289 -10.75 21.03 3.87
CA MET A 289 -12.20 20.98 4.10
C MET A 289 -12.80 22.27 4.67
N LYS A 290 -12.00 23.14 5.28
CA LYS A 290 -12.49 24.43 5.82
C LYS A 290 -12.75 25.48 4.74
N LEU A 291 -12.14 25.35 3.57
CA LEU A 291 -12.31 26.27 2.44
C LEU A 291 -13.62 26.06 1.67
N GLU A 292 -14.44 25.10 2.08
CA GLU A 292 -15.77 24.82 1.50
C GLU A 292 -16.93 25.48 2.28
N GLY A 293 -16.64 26.42 3.21
CA GLY A 293 -17.62 27.12 4.03
C GLY A 293 -17.92 28.52 3.57
#